data_0131b6142906f9c6aa2e0b20867492e0
#
_entry.id   0131b6142906f9c6aa2e0b20867492e0
#
_cell.length_a   1.000
_cell.length_b   1.000
_cell.length_c   1.000
_cell.angle_alpha   90.00
_cell.angle_beta   90.00
_cell.angle_gamma   90.00
#
_symmetry.space_group_name_H-M   'P 1'
#
loop_
_entity.id
_entity.type
_entity.pdbx_description
1 polymer ?
#
loop_
_entity_poly.entity_id
_entity_poly.type
_entity_poly.pdbx_seq_one_letter_code
_entity_poly.pdbx_strand_id
1 'polypeptide(L)'
;VIGGVVPVANVENVQPGQMKLDSDTLCKIFLGEIKSWSDESIRKMNPGLKLPQGEITVVYRSDGSGTTAIFTHYLAETCPAWKDKVGAGKAVKFPVGIGGKGNEGVANYVKRTPNSIGYVEFAYAKQNKLDYTQLKNKAGNFVVPGFESFEDAAESGDFDPKKDFYLWLTNAPGKGS
;
A
#
# COMPACT_ATOMS: atom_id res chain seq x y z
N VAL A 1 6.67 18.03 -7.50
CA VAL A 1 7.17 16.66 -7.44
C VAL A 1 5.98 15.76 -7.12
N ILE A 2 5.63 14.88 -8.04
CA ILE A 2 4.60 13.87 -7.84
C ILE A 2 5.27 12.66 -7.19
N GLY A 3 4.86 12.34 -5.97
CA GLY A 3 5.32 11.15 -5.24
C GLY A 3 4.13 10.26 -4.90
N GLY A 4 4.30 8.95 -5.00
CA GLY A 4 3.30 7.97 -4.64
C GLY A 4 3.62 7.26 -3.33
N VAL A 5 2.58 6.76 -2.67
CA VAL A 5 2.69 5.84 -1.53
C VAL A 5 2.43 4.43 -2.02
N VAL A 6 3.29 3.50 -1.65
CA VAL A 6 3.23 2.12 -2.11
C VAL A 6 3.28 1.15 -0.95
N PRO A 7 2.55 0.02 -1.01
CA PRO A 7 2.80 -1.10 -0.13
C PRO A 7 4.15 -1.73 -0.45
N VAL A 8 4.87 -2.14 0.59
CA VAL A 8 6.14 -2.85 0.48
C VAL A 8 6.07 -4.10 1.34
N ALA A 9 6.59 -5.20 0.82
CA ALA A 9 6.56 -6.49 1.50
C ALA A 9 7.96 -7.12 1.53
N ASN A 10 8.21 -7.92 2.53
CA ASN A 10 9.41 -8.74 2.64
C ASN A 10 9.00 -10.22 2.60
N VAL A 11 8.91 -10.74 1.39
CA VAL A 11 8.51 -12.13 1.13
C VAL A 11 9.60 -12.83 0.34
N GLU A 12 10.03 -13.98 0.82
CA GLU A 12 11.09 -14.76 0.18
C GLU A 12 10.71 -15.11 -1.27
N ASN A 13 11.67 -14.96 -2.18
CA ASN A 13 11.54 -15.22 -3.62
C ASN A 13 10.54 -14.31 -4.36
N VAL A 14 10.16 -13.20 -3.79
CA VAL A 14 9.36 -12.15 -4.44
C VAL A 14 10.24 -10.94 -4.74
N GLN A 15 10.22 -10.47 -5.98
CA GLN A 15 10.99 -9.31 -6.44
C GLN A 15 10.11 -8.04 -6.48
N PRO A 16 10.71 -6.83 -6.55
CA PRO A 16 9.96 -5.60 -6.71
C PRO A 16 8.98 -5.66 -7.89
N GLY A 17 7.73 -5.30 -7.64
CA GLY A 17 6.69 -5.27 -8.66
C GLY A 17 6.11 -6.63 -9.07
N GLN A 18 6.51 -7.74 -8.45
CA GLN A 18 5.96 -9.06 -8.77
C GLN A 18 4.64 -9.36 -8.06
N MET A 19 4.52 -9.02 -6.77
CA MET A 19 3.32 -9.33 -6.01
C MET A 19 2.16 -8.43 -6.42
N LYS A 20 1.01 -9.04 -6.66
CA LYS A 20 -0.24 -8.37 -7.01
C LYS A 20 -1.21 -8.43 -5.82
N LEU A 21 -1.75 -7.28 -5.44
CA LEU A 21 -2.78 -7.16 -4.42
C LEU A 21 -3.92 -6.28 -4.93
N ASP A 22 -5.16 -6.67 -4.68
CA ASP A 22 -6.29 -5.77 -4.84
C ASP A 22 -6.57 -5.01 -3.55
N SER A 23 -7.43 -4.00 -3.62
CA SER A 23 -7.76 -3.16 -2.48
C SER A 23 -8.43 -3.91 -1.34
N ASP A 24 -9.29 -4.88 -1.64
CA ASP A 24 -9.98 -5.69 -0.63
C ASP A 24 -9.00 -6.57 0.15
N THR A 25 -8.10 -7.25 -0.55
CA THR A 25 -7.07 -8.10 0.05
C THR A 25 -6.10 -7.27 0.90
N LEU A 26 -5.62 -6.13 0.38
CA LEU A 26 -4.76 -5.22 1.12
C LEU A 26 -5.45 -4.72 2.41
N CYS A 27 -6.71 -4.32 2.31
CA CYS A 27 -7.50 -3.90 3.45
C CYS A 27 -7.61 -5.01 4.52
N LYS A 28 -7.95 -6.22 4.13
CA LYS A 28 -8.07 -7.37 5.05
C LYS A 28 -6.75 -7.73 5.72
N ILE A 29 -5.62 -7.58 5.03
CA ILE A 29 -4.29 -7.75 5.63
C ILE A 29 -4.09 -6.71 6.76
N PHE A 30 -4.34 -5.43 6.49
CA PHE A 30 -4.16 -4.37 7.48
C PHE A 30 -5.21 -4.38 8.60
N LEU A 31 -6.37 -4.97 8.38
CA LEU A 31 -7.36 -5.25 9.43
C LEU A 31 -7.01 -6.48 10.29
N GLY A 32 -6.03 -7.29 9.87
CA GLY A 32 -5.66 -8.53 10.55
C GLY A 32 -6.59 -9.70 10.26
N GLU A 33 -7.42 -9.61 9.23
CA GLU A 33 -8.33 -10.67 8.80
C GLU A 33 -7.62 -11.72 7.93
N ILE A 34 -6.71 -11.29 7.05
CA ILE A 34 -5.79 -12.15 6.31
C ILE A 34 -4.45 -12.15 7.04
N LYS A 35 -4.03 -13.32 7.53
CA LYS A 35 -2.87 -13.48 8.40
C LYS A 35 -1.70 -14.22 7.76
N SER A 36 -1.87 -14.79 6.57
CA SER A 36 -0.83 -15.55 5.88
C SER A 36 -0.76 -15.18 4.41
N TRP A 37 0.46 -15.16 3.86
CA TRP A 37 0.70 -14.98 2.43
C TRP A 37 0.15 -16.14 1.60
N SER A 38 -0.04 -17.31 2.19
CA SER A 38 -0.65 -18.48 1.54
C SER A 38 -2.17 -18.44 1.48
N ASP A 39 -2.81 -17.38 1.97
CA ASP A 39 -4.25 -17.19 1.85
C ASP A 39 -4.70 -17.28 0.38
N GLU A 40 -5.85 -17.92 0.17
CA GLU A 40 -6.37 -18.20 -1.17
C GLU A 40 -6.59 -16.91 -1.99
N SER A 41 -7.02 -15.83 -1.35
CA SER A 41 -7.23 -14.54 -2.01
C SER A 41 -5.92 -13.99 -2.60
N ILE A 42 -4.80 -14.17 -1.91
CA ILE A 42 -3.48 -13.74 -2.38
C ILE A 42 -2.96 -14.69 -3.45
N ARG A 43 -3.07 -15.99 -3.24
CA ARG A 43 -2.60 -17.01 -4.20
C ARG A 43 -3.29 -16.90 -5.56
N LYS A 44 -4.59 -16.65 -5.58
CA LYS A 44 -5.37 -16.48 -6.83
C LYS A 44 -4.85 -15.35 -7.71
N MET A 45 -4.41 -14.24 -7.10
CA MET A 45 -3.83 -13.11 -7.83
C MET A 45 -2.37 -13.34 -8.24
N ASN A 46 -1.69 -14.30 -7.63
CA ASN A 46 -0.26 -14.54 -7.79
C ASN A 46 0.06 -16.01 -8.12
N PRO A 47 -0.51 -16.59 -9.19
CA PRO A 47 -0.37 -18.02 -9.45
C PRO A 47 1.07 -18.47 -9.76
N GLY A 48 1.93 -17.54 -10.18
CA GLY A 48 3.34 -17.82 -10.46
C GLY A 48 4.28 -17.68 -9.26
N LEU A 49 3.79 -17.24 -8.09
CA LEU A 49 4.61 -17.02 -6.92
C LEU A 49 4.48 -18.16 -5.90
N LYS A 50 5.61 -18.59 -5.36
CA LYS A 50 5.65 -19.51 -4.21
C LYS A 50 5.52 -18.68 -2.92
N LEU A 51 4.32 -18.58 -2.39
CA LEU A 51 4.04 -17.79 -1.20
C LEU A 51 4.22 -18.63 0.07
N PRO A 52 4.91 -18.10 1.10
CA PRO A 52 5.14 -18.81 2.34
C PRO A 52 3.86 -18.92 3.18
N GLN A 53 3.82 -19.92 4.06
CA GLN A 53 2.74 -20.10 5.04
C GLN A 53 2.91 -19.25 6.30
N GLY A 54 3.98 -18.44 6.36
CA GLY A 54 4.29 -17.62 7.53
C GLY A 54 3.22 -16.55 7.81
N GLU A 55 3.13 -16.17 9.08
CA GLU A 55 2.25 -15.11 9.53
C GLU A 55 2.72 -13.75 8.99
N ILE A 56 1.77 -12.94 8.52
CA ILE A 56 2.03 -11.58 8.03
C ILE A 56 2.19 -10.64 9.22
N THR A 57 3.33 -9.95 9.29
CA THR A 57 3.54 -8.83 10.22
C THR A 57 3.27 -7.51 9.51
N VAL A 58 2.27 -6.77 9.99
CA VAL A 58 1.96 -5.43 9.49
C VAL A 58 2.87 -4.40 10.15
N VAL A 59 3.43 -3.49 9.36
CA VAL A 59 4.26 -2.38 9.83
C VAL A 59 3.60 -1.06 9.45
N TYR A 60 3.33 -0.20 10.42
CA TYR A 60 2.67 1.08 10.21
C TYR A 60 3.50 2.25 10.78
N ARG A 61 3.11 3.49 10.48
CA ARG A 61 3.76 4.69 11.04
C ARG A 61 3.29 4.93 12.48
N SER A 62 4.24 4.95 13.40
CA SER A 62 3.97 5.29 14.82
C SER A 62 3.83 6.79 15.07
N ASP A 63 4.27 7.63 14.14
CA ASP A 63 4.17 9.09 14.17
C ASP A 63 3.10 9.60 13.21
N GLY A 64 2.63 10.83 13.42
CA GLY A 64 1.73 11.50 12.49
C GLY A 64 2.40 11.77 11.15
N SER A 65 1.80 11.36 10.03
CA SER A 65 2.43 11.48 8.72
C SER A 65 1.44 11.69 7.57
N GLY A 66 1.91 12.45 6.55
CA GLY A 66 1.21 12.57 5.28
C GLY A 66 1.11 11.25 4.53
N THR A 67 2.12 10.40 4.63
CA THR A 67 2.14 9.05 4.05
C THR A 67 1.00 8.20 4.61
N THR A 68 0.80 8.22 5.94
CA THR A 68 -0.33 7.53 6.59
C THR A 68 -1.68 8.13 6.16
N ALA A 69 -1.77 9.44 6.03
CA ALA A 69 -3.01 10.09 5.59
C ALA A 69 -3.41 9.62 4.17
N ILE A 70 -2.48 9.56 3.25
CA ILE A 70 -2.71 9.07 1.87
C ILE A 70 -3.11 7.60 1.87
N PHE A 71 -2.36 6.76 2.56
CA PHE A 71 -2.60 5.32 2.61
C PHE A 71 -3.94 4.97 3.25
N THR A 72 -4.25 5.57 4.40
CA THR A 72 -5.52 5.32 5.11
C THR A 72 -6.72 5.92 4.39
N HIS A 73 -6.54 7.04 3.67
CA HIS A 73 -7.58 7.57 2.80
C HIS A 73 -7.94 6.58 1.68
N TYR A 74 -6.93 6.01 1.03
CA TYR A 74 -7.12 4.97 0.02
C TYR A 74 -7.87 3.76 0.60
N LEU A 75 -7.48 3.25 1.76
CA LEU A 75 -8.16 2.13 2.39
C LEU A 75 -9.61 2.46 2.77
N ALA A 76 -9.86 3.66 3.30
CA ALA A 76 -11.21 4.10 3.64
C ALA A 76 -12.11 4.28 2.41
N GLU A 77 -11.56 4.73 1.29
CA GLU A 77 -12.29 4.90 0.03
C GLU A 77 -12.65 3.57 -0.64
N THR A 78 -11.74 2.59 -0.55
CA THR A 78 -11.88 1.31 -1.25
C THR A 78 -12.45 0.18 -0.39
N CYS A 79 -12.50 0.36 0.93
CA CYS A 79 -12.90 -0.66 1.90
C CYS A 79 -13.81 -0.09 2.98
N PRO A 80 -15.14 -0.32 2.91
CA PRO A 80 -16.08 0.17 3.92
C PRO A 80 -15.74 -0.27 5.34
N ALA A 81 -15.26 -1.51 5.52
CA ALA A 81 -14.87 -2.02 6.84
C ALA A 81 -13.71 -1.21 7.47
N TRP A 82 -12.75 -0.78 6.67
CA TRP A 82 -11.68 0.10 7.14
C TRP A 82 -12.21 1.47 7.53
N LYS A 83 -13.05 2.06 6.68
CA LYS A 83 -13.67 3.36 6.94
C LYS A 83 -14.42 3.37 8.28
N ASP A 84 -15.16 2.32 8.56
CA ASP A 84 -16.00 2.22 9.77
C ASP A 84 -15.17 1.90 11.03
N LYS A 85 -14.16 1.04 10.91
CA LYS A 85 -13.37 0.55 12.06
C LYS A 85 -12.17 1.45 12.40
N VAL A 86 -11.54 2.04 11.41
CA VAL A 86 -10.26 2.77 11.57
C VAL A 86 -10.35 4.20 11.09
N GLY A 87 -10.89 4.42 9.90
CA GLY A 87 -10.97 5.73 9.27
C GLY A 87 -9.67 6.14 8.55
N ALA A 88 -9.53 7.45 8.31
CA ALA A 88 -8.40 8.03 7.60
C ALA A 88 -7.84 9.24 8.35
N GLY A 89 -6.52 9.43 8.29
CA GLY A 89 -5.85 10.56 8.93
C GLY A 89 -4.34 10.39 9.00
N LYS A 90 -3.67 11.44 9.44
CA LYS A 90 -2.21 11.43 9.64
C LYS A 90 -1.75 10.48 10.76
N ALA A 91 -2.65 10.18 11.69
CA ALA A 91 -2.45 9.24 12.78
C ALA A 91 -3.77 8.52 13.04
N VAL A 92 -3.78 7.21 12.91
CA VAL A 92 -4.93 6.34 13.16
C VAL A 92 -4.51 5.18 14.06
N LYS A 93 -5.48 4.54 14.71
CA LYS A 93 -5.22 3.35 15.51
C LYS A 93 -5.26 2.12 14.61
N PHE A 94 -4.10 1.64 14.21
CA PHE A 94 -4.01 0.38 13.44
C PHE A 94 -4.44 -0.81 14.29
N PRO A 95 -5.28 -1.72 13.76
CA PRO A 95 -5.78 -2.87 14.52
C PRO A 95 -4.71 -3.90 14.87
N VAL A 96 -3.70 -4.04 14.01
CA VAL A 96 -2.62 -5.03 14.12
C VAL A 96 -1.29 -4.42 13.71
N GLY A 97 -0.20 -5.06 14.10
CA GLY A 97 1.13 -4.74 13.61
C GLY A 97 2.01 -3.99 14.60
N ILE A 98 3.14 -3.52 14.10
CA ILE A 98 4.18 -2.80 14.83
C ILE A 98 4.39 -1.40 14.22
N GLY A 99 4.73 -0.44 15.06
CA GLY A 99 4.95 0.95 14.63
C GLY A 99 6.41 1.27 14.35
N GLY A 100 6.67 1.84 13.18
CA GLY A 100 7.97 2.41 12.79
C GLY A 100 7.90 3.93 12.68
N LYS A 101 8.92 4.63 13.14
CA LYS A 101 9.02 6.09 13.08
C LYS A 101 9.55 6.54 11.72
N GLY A 102 8.79 7.37 11.02
CA GLY A 102 9.14 7.87 9.70
C GLY A 102 9.05 6.80 8.59
N ASN A 103 9.16 7.22 7.35
CA ASN A 103 9.28 6.29 6.21
C ASN A 103 10.49 5.36 6.39
N GLU A 104 11.60 5.88 6.89
CA GLU A 104 12.83 5.11 7.16
C GLU A 104 12.60 4.02 8.22
N GLY A 105 11.88 4.34 9.31
CA GLY A 105 11.56 3.37 10.35
C GLY A 105 10.71 2.22 9.83
N VAL A 106 9.66 2.51 9.07
CA VAL A 106 8.84 1.49 8.42
C VAL A 106 9.66 0.66 7.42
N ALA A 107 10.43 1.31 6.55
CA ALA A 107 11.30 0.63 5.59
C ALA A 107 12.30 -0.32 6.26
N ASN A 108 12.93 0.12 7.35
CA ASN A 108 13.87 -0.71 8.11
C ASN A 108 13.20 -1.92 8.77
N TYR A 109 12.01 -1.74 9.36
CA TYR A 109 11.26 -2.85 9.96
C TYR A 109 10.87 -3.88 8.90
N VAL A 110 10.32 -3.45 7.76
CA VAL A 110 9.97 -4.36 6.67
C VAL A 110 11.20 -5.12 6.17
N LYS A 111 12.31 -4.43 5.94
CA LYS A 111 13.54 -5.04 5.45
C LYS A 111 14.08 -6.14 6.38
N ARG A 112 13.94 -5.96 7.69
CA ARG A 112 14.49 -6.87 8.72
C ARG A 112 13.51 -7.94 9.18
N THR A 113 12.23 -7.79 8.88
CA THR A 113 11.18 -8.68 9.36
C THR A 113 10.66 -9.53 8.21
N PRO A 114 11.02 -10.81 8.14
CA PRO A 114 10.45 -11.71 7.13
C PRO A 114 8.93 -11.77 7.21
N ASN A 115 8.29 -11.92 6.06
CA ASN A 115 6.83 -11.98 5.90
C ASN A 115 6.08 -10.72 6.35
N SER A 116 6.76 -9.58 6.41
CA SER A 116 6.13 -8.30 6.75
C SER A 116 5.60 -7.55 5.55
N ILE A 117 4.66 -6.66 5.83
CA ILE A 117 4.12 -5.68 4.87
C ILE A 117 4.01 -4.33 5.57
N GLY A 118 4.35 -3.27 4.85
CA GLY A 118 4.18 -1.90 5.30
C GLY A 118 3.80 -1.00 4.13
N TYR A 119 3.84 0.29 4.35
CA TYR A 119 3.63 1.31 3.32
C TYR A 119 4.63 2.45 3.51
N VAL A 120 5.19 2.93 2.41
CA VAL A 120 6.17 4.03 2.39
C VAL A 120 5.98 4.87 1.14
N GLU A 121 6.57 6.05 1.11
CA GLU A 121 6.74 6.77 -0.16
C GLU A 121 7.63 5.96 -1.11
N PHE A 122 7.29 5.97 -2.39
CA PHE A 122 7.96 5.19 -3.41
C PHE A 122 9.47 5.43 -3.50
N ALA A 123 9.90 6.67 -3.28
CA ALA A 123 11.33 7.02 -3.23
C ALA A 123 12.09 6.22 -2.16
N TYR A 124 11.49 6.02 -0.98
CA TYR A 124 12.06 5.19 0.09
C TYR A 124 12.08 3.71 -0.26
N ALA A 125 11.05 3.22 -0.95
CA ALA A 125 11.03 1.84 -1.42
C ALA A 125 12.20 1.57 -2.38
N LYS A 126 12.44 2.47 -3.33
CA LYS A 126 13.56 2.36 -4.27
C LYS A 126 14.92 2.50 -3.57
N GLN A 127 15.08 3.51 -2.73
CA GLN A 127 16.34 3.77 -2.01
C GLN A 127 16.75 2.60 -1.10
N ASN A 128 15.79 1.96 -0.44
CA ASN A 128 16.02 0.84 0.46
C ASN A 128 15.94 -0.53 -0.25
N LYS A 129 15.72 -0.55 -1.56
CA LYS A 129 15.56 -1.79 -2.36
C LYS A 129 14.48 -2.71 -1.79
N LEU A 130 13.34 -2.14 -1.42
CA LEU A 130 12.19 -2.87 -0.92
C LEU A 130 11.34 -3.41 -2.08
N ASP A 131 10.70 -4.54 -1.84
CA ASP A 131 9.81 -5.16 -2.80
C ASP A 131 8.43 -4.50 -2.72
N TYR A 132 8.22 -3.47 -3.53
CA TYR A 132 6.91 -2.83 -3.67
C TYR A 132 5.96 -3.74 -4.45
N THR A 133 4.66 -3.63 -4.14
CA THR A 133 3.62 -4.45 -4.76
C THR A 133 2.96 -3.72 -5.93
N GLN A 134 2.36 -4.50 -6.85
CA GLN A 134 1.35 -3.97 -7.74
C GLN A 134 0.02 -3.85 -6.99
N LEU A 135 -0.74 -2.81 -7.26
CA LEU A 135 -2.12 -2.67 -6.80
C LEU A 135 -3.08 -2.67 -7.99
N LYS A 136 -4.24 -3.30 -7.78
CA LYS A 136 -5.34 -3.21 -8.73
C LYS A 136 -5.99 -1.85 -8.64
N ASN A 137 -6.00 -1.12 -9.74
CA ASN A 137 -6.58 0.21 -9.82
C ASN A 137 -8.11 0.18 -10.01
N LYS A 138 -8.74 1.36 -10.02
CA LYS A 138 -10.18 1.53 -10.23
C LYS A 138 -10.66 0.99 -11.58
N ALA A 139 -9.81 1.05 -12.61
CA ALA A 139 -10.10 0.49 -13.94
C ALA A 139 -10.00 -1.03 -14.00
N GLY A 140 -9.54 -1.71 -12.93
CA GLY A 140 -9.41 -3.16 -12.84
C GLY A 140 -8.06 -3.71 -13.29
N ASN A 141 -7.08 -2.86 -13.55
CA ASN A 141 -5.73 -3.25 -13.96
C ASN A 141 -4.78 -3.32 -12.77
N PHE A 142 -3.86 -4.29 -12.79
CA PHE A 142 -2.73 -4.29 -11.86
C PHE A 142 -1.65 -3.34 -12.37
N VAL A 143 -1.25 -2.39 -11.54
CA VAL A 143 -0.34 -1.31 -11.89
C VAL A 143 0.96 -1.44 -11.10
N VAL A 144 2.09 -1.43 -11.83
CA VAL A 144 3.42 -1.34 -11.23
C VAL A 144 3.68 0.13 -10.85
N PRO A 145 4.01 0.43 -9.59
CA PRO A 145 4.36 1.77 -9.18
C PRO A 145 5.55 2.31 -9.96
N GLY A 146 5.45 3.53 -10.45
CA GLY A 146 6.51 4.21 -11.21
C GLY A 146 6.10 5.61 -11.61
N PHE A 147 7.01 6.32 -12.28
CA PHE A 147 6.77 7.69 -12.71
C PHE A 147 5.52 7.78 -13.63
N GLU A 148 5.42 6.89 -14.62
CA GLU A 148 4.30 6.84 -15.56
C GLU A 148 2.95 6.61 -14.88
N SER A 149 2.88 5.67 -13.92
CA SER A 149 1.64 5.41 -13.19
C SER A 149 1.22 6.59 -12.31
N PHE A 150 2.16 7.32 -11.74
CA PHE A 150 1.86 8.53 -10.96
C PHE A 150 1.45 9.71 -11.83
N GLU A 151 2.02 9.86 -13.03
CA GLU A 151 1.57 10.84 -14.01
C GLU A 151 0.15 10.55 -14.50
N ASP A 152 -0.15 9.29 -14.84
CA ASP A 152 -1.50 8.89 -15.28
C ASP A 152 -2.55 9.14 -14.18
N ALA A 153 -2.20 8.88 -12.92
CA ALA A 153 -3.04 9.24 -11.77
C ALA A 153 -3.28 10.75 -11.66
N ALA A 154 -2.26 11.55 -11.87
CA ALA A 154 -2.35 13.01 -11.83
C ALA A 154 -3.18 13.58 -12.99
N GLU A 155 -3.02 13.04 -14.20
CA GLU A 155 -3.76 13.45 -15.39
C GLU A 155 -5.24 13.06 -15.35
N SER A 156 -5.53 11.87 -14.79
CA SER A 156 -6.90 11.34 -14.68
C SER A 156 -7.65 11.83 -13.44
N GLY A 157 -6.95 12.44 -12.50
CA GLY A 157 -7.53 13.03 -11.29
C GLY A 157 -8.37 14.26 -11.61
N ASP A 158 -9.46 14.45 -10.88
CA ASP A 158 -10.35 15.62 -11.01
C ASP A 158 -9.68 16.86 -10.37
N PHE A 159 -9.02 17.65 -11.19
CA PHE A 159 -8.25 18.81 -10.76
C PHE A 159 -9.15 20.06 -10.68
N ASP A 160 -9.63 20.40 -9.48
CA ASP A 160 -10.29 21.68 -9.21
C ASP A 160 -9.28 22.66 -8.57
N PRO A 161 -8.80 23.66 -9.33
CA PRO A 161 -7.81 24.63 -8.82
C PRO A 161 -8.35 25.53 -7.70
N LYS A 162 -9.66 25.49 -7.40
CA LYS A 162 -10.30 26.26 -6.33
C LYS A 162 -10.39 25.53 -5.01
N LYS A 163 -10.13 24.23 -5.00
CA LYS A 163 -10.11 23.39 -3.80
C LYS A 163 -8.68 23.08 -3.44
N ASP A 164 -8.08 23.87 -2.60
CA ASP A 164 -6.76 23.69 -1.97
C ASP A 164 -5.73 22.78 -2.68
N PHE A 165 -4.45 23.14 -2.62
CA PHE A 165 -3.30 22.44 -3.23
C PHE A 165 -3.12 20.95 -2.84
N TYR A 166 -4.10 20.32 -2.20
CA TYR A 166 -4.10 18.91 -1.81
C TYR A 166 -5.10 18.13 -2.66
N LEU A 167 -4.65 17.71 -3.84
CA LEU A 167 -5.39 16.74 -4.63
C LEU A 167 -5.11 15.33 -4.08
N TRP A 168 -6.17 14.65 -3.64
CA TRP A 168 -6.08 13.25 -3.31
C TRP A 168 -6.13 12.44 -4.62
N LEU A 169 -4.97 11.95 -5.08
CA LEU A 169 -4.85 11.09 -6.27
C LEU A 169 -5.11 9.62 -5.94
N THR A 170 -5.58 9.35 -4.74
CA THR A 170 -5.91 8.01 -4.28
C THR A 170 -7.03 7.43 -5.14
N ASN A 171 -6.81 6.21 -5.66
CA ASN A 171 -7.80 5.51 -6.47
C ASN A 171 -8.28 6.31 -7.70
N ALA A 172 -7.35 7.01 -8.36
CA ALA A 172 -7.65 7.77 -9.58
C ALA A 172 -8.18 6.86 -10.71
N PRO A 173 -9.03 7.37 -11.63
CA PRO A 173 -9.73 6.56 -12.62
C PRO A 173 -8.89 6.12 -13.82
N GLY A 174 -7.64 6.56 -13.96
CA GLY A 174 -6.76 6.23 -15.07
C GLY A 174 -6.49 4.72 -15.22
N LYS A 175 -6.23 4.27 -16.42
CA LYS A 175 -5.96 2.85 -16.71
C LYS A 175 -4.61 2.37 -16.15
N GLY A 176 -3.65 3.27 -16.02
CA GLY A 176 -2.31 3.03 -15.50
C GLY A 176 -2.07 3.59 -14.09
N SER A 177 -3.10 4.21 -13.47
CA SER A 177 -3.02 4.89 -12.18
C SER A 177 -3.15 3.97 -10.98
#